data_271bf13cc78f8271048e8d3f5636f2f9
#
_entry.id   271bf13cc78f8271048e8d3f5636f2f9
#
_cell.length_a   1.000
_cell.length_b   1.000
_cell.length_c   1.000
_cell.angle_alpha   90.00
_cell.angle_beta   90.00
_cell.angle_gamma   90.00
#
_symmetry.space_group_name_H-M   'P 1'
#
loop_
_entity.id
_entity.type
_entity.pdbx_description
1 polymer ?
#
loop_
_entity_poly.entity_id
_entity_poly.type
_entity_poly.pdbx_seq_one_letter_code
_entity_poly.pdbx_strand_id
1 'polypeptide(L)'
;MCAYPGRIAEGVELMMKAAGIGKAVIAVEDNKPEAAASLSAALDSAHDISVRVLKTKYPQGGEKQLVEAVTGRRIGSGKLPASVGAVVHNIATAFAVWQAVATGQPLIERVVTITGDINSQERKNYIAAIGTPFNEMPFTLPASPRIIVGGPMMGRAAVRLDAPVMKGTSGLTILDAGVKPKVRACVRCGACVDACPMGLEPYLISTYGRLRMWDDASAAGVSDCLECGACSYSCPSYRPILDYIRVAKQRCKR
;
A
#
# COMPACT_ATOMS: atom_id res chain seq x y z
N MET A 1 3.87 15.39 -2.95
CA MET A 1 5.32 15.58 -3.12
C MET A 1 5.62 16.90 -3.83
N CYS A 2 5.11 17.15 -5.01
CA CYS A 2 5.40 18.39 -5.75
C CYS A 2 4.94 19.68 -5.04
N ALA A 3 3.85 19.66 -4.27
CA ALA A 3 3.32 20.84 -3.62
C ALA A 3 4.15 21.33 -2.41
N TYR A 4 4.81 20.42 -1.72
CA TYR A 4 5.54 20.74 -0.46
C TYR A 4 6.86 19.97 -0.34
N PRO A 5 7.76 20.05 -1.33
CA PRO A 5 8.97 19.22 -1.33
C PRO A 5 9.92 19.57 -0.18
N GLY A 6 10.13 20.85 0.13
CA GLY A 6 10.97 21.31 1.24
C GLY A 6 10.46 20.83 2.61
N ARG A 7 9.16 20.96 2.86
CA ARG A 7 8.54 20.48 4.12
C ARG A 7 8.67 18.97 4.31
N ILE A 8 8.67 18.22 3.20
CA ILE A 8 8.90 16.78 3.23
C ILE A 8 10.36 16.49 3.57
N ALA A 9 11.31 17.21 2.96
CA ALA A 9 12.73 17.07 3.26
C ALA A 9 13.02 17.34 4.74
N GLU A 10 12.56 18.46 5.29
CA GLU A 10 12.66 18.78 6.71
C GLU A 10 12.01 17.70 7.61
N GLY A 11 10.85 17.15 7.19
CA GLY A 11 10.19 16.06 7.91
C GLY A 11 11.02 14.78 7.93
N VAL A 12 11.70 14.45 6.84
CA VAL A 12 12.65 13.32 6.80
C VAL A 12 13.84 13.57 7.74
N GLU A 13 14.39 14.76 7.76
CA GLU A 13 15.47 15.15 8.67
C GLU A 13 15.08 14.99 10.15
N LEU A 14 13.87 15.46 10.51
CA LEU A 14 13.32 15.29 11.85
C LEU A 14 13.19 13.81 12.22
N MET A 15 12.74 12.97 11.28
CA MET A 15 12.63 11.53 11.48
C MET A 15 14.01 10.88 11.63
N MET A 16 15.00 11.28 10.83
CA MET A 16 16.39 10.82 10.95
C MET A 16 16.97 11.14 12.32
N LYS A 17 16.78 12.39 12.77
CA LYS A 17 17.23 12.85 14.10
C LYS A 17 16.57 12.06 15.22
N ALA A 18 15.25 11.85 15.15
CA ALA A 18 14.50 11.10 16.16
C ALA A 18 14.92 9.63 16.24
N ALA A 19 15.28 9.02 15.11
CA ALA A 19 15.71 7.62 15.05
C ALA A 19 17.23 7.43 15.23
N GLY A 20 18.02 8.51 15.31
CA GLY A 20 19.48 8.44 15.37
C GLY A 20 20.13 7.88 14.10
N ILE A 21 19.53 8.14 12.92
CA ILE A 21 19.96 7.58 11.62
C ILE A 21 20.67 8.66 10.82
N GLY A 22 21.86 8.31 10.27
CA GLY A 22 22.66 9.23 9.47
C GLY A 22 22.29 9.29 7.99
N LYS A 23 21.45 8.38 7.47
CA LYS A 23 21.14 8.29 6.04
C LYS A 23 19.68 8.01 5.76
N ALA A 24 19.09 8.73 4.79
CA ALA A 24 17.74 8.44 4.28
C ALA A 24 17.68 8.38 2.77
N VAL A 25 16.73 7.61 2.27
CA VAL A 25 16.44 7.50 0.83
C VAL A 25 14.94 7.72 0.62
N ILE A 26 14.61 8.72 -0.19
CA ILE A 26 13.24 8.95 -0.67
C ILE A 26 13.09 8.18 -1.98
N ALA A 27 12.31 7.11 -1.96
CA ALA A 27 12.08 6.29 -3.15
C ALA A 27 10.84 6.80 -3.90
N VAL A 28 10.99 7.04 -5.19
CA VAL A 28 9.93 7.53 -6.09
C VAL A 28 9.87 6.61 -7.31
N GLU A 29 8.68 6.24 -7.76
CA GLU A 29 8.53 5.45 -8.98
C GLU A 29 8.80 6.30 -10.24
N ASP A 30 9.34 5.68 -11.29
CA ASP A 30 9.72 6.34 -12.55
C ASP A 30 8.56 6.97 -13.33
N ASN A 31 7.31 6.60 -13.00
CA ASN A 31 6.10 7.23 -13.52
C ASN A 31 5.75 8.57 -12.80
N LYS A 32 6.62 9.06 -11.91
CA LYS A 32 6.47 10.34 -11.17
C LYS A 32 7.72 11.21 -11.27
N PRO A 33 8.20 11.52 -12.50
CA PRO A 33 9.46 12.25 -12.71
C PRO A 33 9.45 13.64 -12.07
N GLU A 34 8.31 14.34 -12.11
CA GLU A 34 8.15 15.69 -11.52
C GLU A 34 8.34 15.65 -9.99
N ALA A 35 7.84 14.60 -9.33
CA ALA A 35 8.00 14.43 -7.89
C ALA A 35 9.47 14.16 -7.53
N ALA A 36 10.16 13.33 -8.31
CA ALA A 36 11.58 13.07 -8.12
C ALA A 36 12.41 14.32 -8.30
N ALA A 37 12.16 15.10 -9.36
CA ALA A 37 12.86 16.37 -9.63
C ALA A 37 12.60 17.40 -8.52
N SER A 38 11.34 17.61 -8.13
CA SER A 38 10.97 18.56 -7.08
C SER A 38 11.60 18.24 -5.73
N LEU A 39 11.64 16.94 -5.36
CA LEU A 39 12.27 16.51 -4.12
C LEU A 39 13.79 16.68 -4.20
N SER A 40 14.42 16.27 -5.30
CA SER A 40 15.87 16.43 -5.47
C SER A 40 16.31 17.90 -5.41
N ALA A 41 15.52 18.81 -5.96
CA ALA A 41 15.80 20.24 -5.89
C ALA A 41 15.59 20.85 -4.50
N ALA A 42 14.82 20.21 -3.64
CA ALA A 42 14.54 20.69 -2.29
C ALA A 42 15.46 20.09 -1.22
N LEU A 43 16.32 19.13 -1.57
CA LEU A 43 17.27 18.54 -0.63
C LEU A 43 18.50 19.44 -0.50
N ASP A 44 18.89 19.71 0.73
CA ASP A 44 20.16 20.35 1.03
C ASP A 44 21.29 19.29 1.03
N SER A 45 22.47 19.70 0.58
CA SER A 45 23.69 18.89 0.61
C SER A 45 24.22 18.63 2.02
N ALA A 46 23.69 19.32 3.02
CA ALA A 46 24.10 19.17 4.43
C ALA A 46 23.67 17.84 5.07
N HIS A 47 22.67 17.16 4.51
CA HIS A 47 22.15 15.90 5.05
C HIS A 47 22.31 14.77 4.04
N ASP A 48 22.66 13.56 4.50
CA ASP A 48 22.75 12.37 3.64
C ASP A 48 21.34 11.83 3.31
N ILE A 49 20.58 12.66 2.59
CA ILE A 49 19.26 12.32 2.04
C ILE A 49 19.37 12.28 0.53
N SER A 50 18.96 11.18 -0.07
CA SER A 50 18.98 11.02 -1.53
C SER A 50 17.60 10.64 -2.07
N VAL A 51 17.31 11.07 -3.31
CA VAL A 51 16.14 10.58 -4.06
C VAL A 51 16.58 9.43 -4.95
N ARG A 52 15.88 8.30 -4.88
CA ARG A 52 16.10 7.16 -5.76
C ARG A 52 14.86 6.89 -6.58
N VAL A 53 15.01 6.95 -7.90
CA VAL A 53 13.95 6.56 -8.83
C VAL A 53 13.95 5.04 -8.97
N LEU A 54 12.79 4.43 -8.73
CA LEU A 54 12.57 3.00 -8.84
C LEU A 54 11.63 2.70 -10.01
N LYS A 55 11.83 1.54 -10.64
CA LYS A 55 10.95 1.09 -11.71
C LYS A 55 9.53 0.88 -11.19
N THR A 56 8.54 1.42 -11.89
CA THR A 56 7.12 1.16 -11.59
C THR A 56 6.81 -0.31 -11.79
N LYS A 57 6.46 -1.01 -10.72
CA LYS A 57 5.97 -2.39 -10.72
C LYS A 57 5.18 -2.66 -9.45
N TYR A 58 4.28 -3.63 -9.51
CA TYR A 58 3.47 -3.99 -8.36
C TYR A 58 3.94 -5.30 -7.70
N PRO A 59 4.09 -5.34 -6.37
CA PRO A 59 3.95 -4.29 -5.35
C PRO A 59 5.29 -3.64 -4.94
N GLN A 60 5.78 -2.64 -5.68
CA GLN A 60 7.06 -1.97 -5.39
C GLN A 60 7.06 -1.23 -4.04
N GLY A 61 5.90 -0.71 -3.60
CA GLY A 61 5.76 0.02 -2.33
C GLY A 61 5.64 -0.87 -1.08
N GLY A 62 5.67 -2.19 -1.22
CA GLY A 62 5.71 -3.10 -0.08
C GLY A 62 7.04 -2.98 0.69
N GLU A 63 7.00 -2.97 2.03
CA GLU A 63 8.20 -2.72 2.84
C GLU A 63 9.38 -3.63 2.50
N LYS A 64 9.14 -4.94 2.34
CA LYS A 64 10.19 -5.92 2.03
C LYS A 64 10.79 -5.65 0.65
N GLN A 65 9.96 -5.41 -0.37
CA GLN A 65 10.38 -5.12 -1.73
C GLN A 65 11.12 -3.78 -1.82
N LEU A 66 10.62 -2.77 -1.09
CA LEU A 66 11.24 -1.45 -1.07
C LEU A 66 12.63 -1.50 -0.43
N VAL A 67 12.77 -2.15 0.72
CA VAL A 67 14.07 -2.29 1.40
C VAL A 67 15.06 -3.03 0.52
N GLU A 68 14.67 -4.15 -0.11
CA GLU A 68 15.54 -4.88 -1.03
C GLU A 68 15.95 -4.03 -2.24
N ALA A 69 15.00 -3.33 -2.87
CA ALA A 69 15.27 -2.48 -4.04
C ALA A 69 16.20 -1.29 -3.72
N VAL A 70 16.10 -0.74 -2.51
CA VAL A 70 16.89 0.42 -2.09
C VAL A 70 18.24 0.03 -1.49
N THR A 71 18.30 -1.04 -0.72
CA THR A 71 19.50 -1.38 0.07
C THR A 71 20.20 -2.66 -0.38
N GLY A 72 19.58 -3.49 -1.21
CA GLY A 72 20.04 -4.84 -1.55
C GLY A 72 19.87 -5.85 -0.40
N ARG A 73 19.34 -5.45 0.76
CA ARG A 73 19.19 -6.31 1.94
C ARG A 73 17.81 -6.98 1.93
N ARG A 74 17.79 -8.29 2.21
CA ARG A 74 16.55 -9.07 2.29
C ARG A 74 16.09 -9.22 3.73
N ILE A 75 14.81 -8.91 3.96
CA ILE A 75 14.16 -9.11 5.26
C ILE A 75 13.68 -10.56 5.33
N GLY A 76 14.18 -11.30 6.31
CA GLY A 76 13.80 -12.70 6.53
C GLY A 76 12.32 -12.88 6.87
N SER A 77 11.86 -14.15 6.83
CA SER A 77 10.49 -14.53 7.21
C SER A 77 10.20 -14.10 8.65
N GLY A 78 9.04 -13.50 8.89
CA GLY A 78 8.60 -13.03 10.21
C GLY A 78 9.41 -11.86 10.79
N LYS A 79 10.43 -11.36 10.10
CA LYS A 79 11.27 -10.24 10.56
C LYS A 79 10.70 -8.89 10.08
N LEU A 80 11.04 -7.84 10.84
CA LEU A 80 10.74 -6.44 10.52
C LEU A 80 11.91 -5.79 9.77
N PRO A 81 11.70 -4.67 9.06
CA PRO A 81 12.77 -3.90 8.41
C PRO A 81 13.92 -3.55 9.34
N ALA A 82 13.66 -3.30 10.62
CA ALA A 82 14.66 -3.01 11.63
C ALA A 82 15.72 -4.12 11.78
N SER A 83 15.38 -5.38 11.48
CA SER A 83 16.34 -6.51 11.53
C SER A 83 17.47 -6.39 10.50
N VAL A 84 17.29 -5.57 9.50
CA VAL A 84 18.31 -5.27 8.47
C VAL A 84 18.78 -3.80 8.53
N GLY A 85 18.51 -3.12 9.66
CA GLY A 85 18.93 -1.74 9.89
C GLY A 85 18.18 -0.72 9.02
N ALA A 86 16.88 -0.96 8.73
CA ALA A 86 16.05 -0.06 7.96
C ALA A 86 14.73 0.25 8.69
N VAL A 87 14.22 1.47 8.47
CA VAL A 87 12.86 1.88 8.86
C VAL A 87 12.18 2.44 7.63
N VAL A 88 10.94 2.03 7.39
CA VAL A 88 10.17 2.45 6.22
C VAL A 88 8.97 3.27 6.65
N HIS A 89 8.81 4.44 6.05
CA HIS A 89 7.68 5.31 6.28
C HIS A 89 7.06 5.80 4.96
N ASN A 90 5.78 6.07 5.00
CA ASN A 90 5.11 6.75 3.90
C ASN A 90 5.51 8.23 3.88
N ILE A 91 5.64 8.82 2.70
CA ILE A 91 6.01 10.22 2.51
C ILE A 91 5.03 11.19 3.21
N ALA A 92 3.75 10.85 3.31
CA ALA A 92 2.78 11.64 4.05
C ALA A 92 3.06 11.65 5.57
N THR A 93 3.74 10.64 6.09
CA THR A 93 4.18 10.62 7.49
C THR A 93 5.30 11.65 7.72
N ALA A 94 6.25 11.77 6.80
CA ALA A 94 7.30 12.79 6.90
C ALA A 94 6.69 14.21 6.90
N PHE A 95 5.73 14.47 6.01
CA PHE A 95 5.02 15.74 6.00
C PHE A 95 4.26 16.00 7.32
N ALA A 96 3.57 15.00 7.86
CA ALA A 96 2.83 15.13 9.12
C ALA A 96 3.77 15.36 10.33
N VAL A 97 4.94 14.73 10.33
CA VAL A 97 5.97 14.98 11.36
C VAL A 97 6.47 16.42 11.28
N TRP A 98 6.79 16.90 10.06
CA TRP A 98 7.14 18.32 9.88
C TRP A 98 6.04 19.24 10.42
N GLN A 99 4.79 19.00 10.02
CA GLN A 99 3.65 19.84 10.44
C GLN A 99 3.51 19.87 11.97
N ALA A 100 3.60 18.73 12.62
CA ALA A 100 3.47 18.65 14.07
C ALA A 100 4.62 19.39 14.79
N VAL A 101 5.86 19.26 14.33
CA VAL A 101 7.03 19.85 14.97
C VAL A 101 7.18 21.33 14.64
N ALA A 102 7.03 21.72 13.38
CA ALA A 102 7.26 23.08 12.93
C ALA A 102 6.07 24.03 13.24
N THR A 103 4.84 23.51 13.25
CA THR A 103 3.64 24.35 13.42
C THR A 103 2.82 24.02 14.65
N GLY A 104 3.14 22.96 15.39
CA GLY A 104 2.34 22.47 16.52
C GLY A 104 1.00 21.85 16.12
N GLN A 105 0.72 21.68 14.83
CA GLN A 105 -0.56 21.18 14.34
C GLN A 105 -0.57 19.65 14.32
N PRO A 106 -1.48 18.98 15.04
CA PRO A 106 -1.60 17.52 15.00
C PRO A 106 -2.16 17.05 13.66
N LEU A 107 -2.04 15.75 13.38
CA LEU A 107 -2.61 15.12 12.17
C LEU A 107 -4.13 15.09 12.26
N ILE A 108 -4.81 16.13 11.75
CA ILE A 108 -6.26 16.28 11.72
C ILE A 108 -6.84 16.21 10.31
N GLU A 109 -5.99 16.25 9.29
CA GLU A 109 -6.38 16.15 7.90
C GLU A 109 -5.38 15.27 7.13
N ARG A 110 -5.78 14.75 5.99
CA ARG A 110 -4.87 13.98 5.15
C ARG A 110 -5.20 14.10 3.67
N VAL A 111 -4.21 13.87 2.84
CA VAL A 111 -4.40 13.73 1.39
C VAL A 111 -5.02 12.37 1.10
N VAL A 112 -6.18 12.39 0.44
CA VAL A 112 -6.92 11.20 -0.01
C VAL A 112 -7.04 11.24 -1.52
N THR A 113 -6.58 10.20 -2.20
CA THR A 113 -6.73 10.04 -3.65
C THR A 113 -8.11 9.45 -3.95
N ILE A 114 -8.91 10.12 -4.76
CA ILE A 114 -10.20 9.60 -5.25
C ILE A 114 -10.05 9.20 -6.71
N THR A 115 -10.42 7.97 -7.04
CA THR A 115 -10.29 7.40 -8.38
C THR A 115 -11.32 6.29 -8.63
N GLY A 116 -11.36 5.75 -9.84
CA GLY A 116 -12.23 4.63 -10.22
C GLY A 116 -13.25 5.00 -11.29
N ASP A 117 -14.44 4.40 -11.22
CA ASP A 117 -15.53 4.56 -12.19
C ASP A 117 -16.40 5.79 -11.88
N ILE A 118 -15.75 6.94 -11.84
CA ILE A 118 -16.35 8.26 -11.61
C ILE A 118 -15.91 9.22 -12.70
N ASN A 119 -16.48 10.41 -12.73
CA ASN A 119 -16.09 11.46 -13.67
C ASN A 119 -14.56 11.73 -13.59
N SER A 120 -13.92 11.86 -14.75
CA SER A 120 -12.48 12.10 -14.83
C SER A 120 -12.03 13.36 -14.08
N GLN A 121 -12.87 14.40 -14.03
CA GLN A 121 -12.59 15.64 -13.30
C GLN A 121 -12.63 15.48 -11.77
N GLU A 122 -13.27 14.43 -11.26
CA GLU A 122 -13.36 14.11 -9.85
C GLU A 122 -12.18 13.24 -9.37
N ARG A 123 -11.44 12.61 -10.31
CA ARG A 123 -10.26 11.77 -10.04
C ARG A 123 -9.07 12.66 -9.66
N LYS A 124 -8.97 13.00 -8.39
CA LYS A 124 -7.97 13.94 -7.86
C LYS A 124 -7.48 13.53 -6.47
N ASN A 125 -6.48 14.26 -6.00
CA ASN A 125 -6.06 14.24 -4.61
C ASN A 125 -6.80 15.35 -3.87
N TYR A 126 -7.47 15.00 -2.79
CA TYR A 126 -8.21 15.92 -1.93
C TYR A 126 -7.58 15.97 -0.55
N ILE A 127 -7.58 17.15 0.08
CA ILE A 127 -7.28 17.26 1.51
C ILE A 127 -8.61 17.08 2.23
N ALA A 128 -8.70 16.04 3.06
CA ALA A 128 -9.90 15.71 3.82
C ALA A 128 -9.60 15.70 5.31
N ALA A 129 -10.50 16.31 6.09
CA ALA A 129 -10.44 16.21 7.54
C ALA A 129 -10.65 14.75 7.98
N ILE A 130 -9.90 14.31 8.99
CA ILE A 130 -10.12 13.01 9.62
C ILE A 130 -11.48 13.02 10.28
N GLY A 131 -12.31 12.02 9.99
CA GLY A 131 -13.69 11.96 10.42
C GLY A 131 -14.72 12.28 9.32
N THR A 132 -14.32 12.89 8.21
CA THR A 132 -15.23 13.16 7.08
C THR A 132 -15.81 11.86 6.53
N PRO A 133 -17.13 11.69 6.47
CA PRO A 133 -17.77 10.53 5.87
C PRO A 133 -17.47 10.40 4.38
N PHE A 134 -17.34 9.19 3.84
CA PHE A 134 -17.01 8.99 2.42
C PHE A 134 -18.09 9.56 1.49
N ASN A 135 -19.37 9.51 1.87
CA ASN A 135 -20.46 10.06 1.08
C ASN A 135 -20.54 11.61 1.08
N GLU A 136 -19.74 12.26 1.91
CA GLU A 136 -19.58 13.73 1.90
C GLU A 136 -18.35 14.17 1.09
N MET A 137 -17.54 13.22 0.59
CA MET A 137 -16.42 13.55 -0.27
C MET A 137 -16.92 13.98 -1.67
N PRO A 138 -16.18 14.86 -2.38
CA PRO A 138 -16.64 15.49 -3.61
C PRO A 138 -16.50 14.57 -4.83
N PHE A 139 -17.34 13.56 -4.93
CA PHE A 139 -17.44 12.68 -6.09
C PHE A 139 -18.88 12.17 -6.26
N THR A 140 -19.22 11.83 -7.49
CA THR A 140 -20.53 11.26 -7.85
C THR A 140 -20.47 9.74 -7.83
N LEU A 141 -21.39 9.10 -7.10
CA LEU A 141 -21.45 7.65 -7.04
C LEU A 141 -22.08 7.08 -8.32
N PRO A 142 -21.55 5.98 -8.89
CA PRO A 142 -22.21 5.22 -9.95
C PRO A 142 -23.48 4.52 -9.44
N ALA A 143 -24.24 3.94 -10.37
CA ALA A 143 -25.54 3.32 -10.05
C ALA A 143 -25.44 2.15 -9.05
N SER A 144 -24.35 1.40 -9.08
CA SER A 144 -24.09 0.28 -8.16
C SER A 144 -22.73 0.44 -7.49
N PRO A 145 -22.59 1.40 -6.57
CA PRO A 145 -21.28 1.80 -6.06
C PRO A 145 -20.67 0.73 -5.14
N ARG A 146 -19.37 0.50 -5.33
CA ARG A 146 -18.52 -0.19 -4.38
C ARG A 146 -17.31 0.70 -4.09
N ILE A 147 -17.18 1.14 -2.86
CA ILE A 147 -16.00 1.91 -2.42
C ILE A 147 -14.97 0.95 -1.84
N ILE A 148 -13.76 1.01 -2.37
CA ILE A 148 -12.59 0.32 -1.83
C ILE A 148 -11.73 1.37 -1.12
N VAL A 149 -11.53 1.19 0.17
CA VAL A 149 -10.62 2.02 0.98
C VAL A 149 -9.20 1.57 0.71
N GLY A 150 -8.45 2.40 0.01
CA GLY A 150 -7.12 2.10 -0.52
C GLY A 150 -7.11 1.80 -2.03
N GLY A 151 -6.02 1.19 -2.50
CA GLY A 151 -5.89 0.79 -3.90
C GLY A 151 -6.73 -0.45 -4.25
N PRO A 152 -7.00 -0.69 -5.55
CA PRO A 152 -7.89 -1.76 -6.00
C PRO A 152 -7.40 -3.17 -5.66
N MET A 153 -6.10 -3.34 -5.45
CA MET A 153 -5.49 -4.66 -5.21
C MET A 153 -5.43 -5.03 -3.72
N MET A 154 -5.04 -4.10 -2.84
CA MET A 154 -4.85 -4.34 -1.40
C MET A 154 -5.96 -3.73 -0.55
N GLY A 155 -6.72 -2.80 -1.10
CA GLY A 155 -7.79 -2.11 -0.38
C GLY A 155 -8.90 -3.05 0.09
N ARG A 156 -9.70 -2.54 1.00
CA ARG A 156 -10.86 -3.27 1.55
C ARG A 156 -12.14 -2.57 1.15
N ALA A 157 -13.15 -3.33 0.76
CA ALA A 157 -14.46 -2.77 0.47
C ALA A 157 -15.04 -2.12 1.74
N ALA A 158 -15.50 -0.88 1.63
CA ALA A 158 -16.24 -0.23 2.67
C ALA A 158 -17.60 -0.93 2.85
N VAL A 159 -17.94 -1.21 4.09
CA VAL A 159 -19.24 -1.83 4.43
C VAL A 159 -20.36 -0.78 4.38
N ARG A 160 -20.03 0.47 4.68
CA ARG A 160 -20.95 1.60 4.75
C ARG A 160 -20.37 2.80 4.00
N LEU A 161 -21.23 3.57 3.34
CA LEU A 161 -20.83 4.78 2.62
C LEU A 161 -20.55 5.97 3.55
N ASP A 162 -21.07 5.94 4.76
CA ASP A 162 -20.82 6.93 5.81
C ASP A 162 -19.61 6.59 6.71
N ALA A 163 -18.81 5.59 6.32
CA ALA A 163 -17.55 5.31 7.00
C ALA A 163 -16.60 6.52 6.88
N PRO A 164 -15.90 6.88 7.97
CA PRO A 164 -15.12 8.11 7.99
C PRO A 164 -13.73 7.94 7.38
N VAL A 165 -13.19 9.04 6.88
CA VAL A 165 -11.76 9.17 6.58
C VAL A 165 -10.97 9.01 7.88
N MET A 166 -10.03 8.08 7.90
CA MET A 166 -9.16 7.81 9.05
C MET A 166 -7.71 8.19 8.73
N LYS A 167 -6.85 8.22 9.75
CA LYS A 167 -5.40 8.48 9.60
C LYS A 167 -4.73 7.58 8.57
N GLY A 168 -5.20 6.33 8.40
CA GLY A 168 -4.72 5.35 7.42
C GLY A 168 -5.34 5.44 6.02
N THR A 169 -6.38 6.25 5.82
CA THR A 169 -7.09 6.35 4.53
C THR A 169 -6.23 7.08 3.51
N SER A 170 -5.57 6.38 2.61
CA SER A 170 -4.73 6.97 1.55
C SER A 170 -5.47 7.21 0.24
N GLY A 171 -6.61 6.56 0.04
CA GLY A 171 -7.41 6.72 -1.16
C GLY A 171 -8.74 5.98 -1.08
N LEU A 172 -9.64 6.38 -1.96
CA LEU A 172 -10.93 5.75 -2.20
C LEU A 172 -11.00 5.38 -3.68
N THR A 173 -11.10 4.09 -3.97
CA THR A 173 -11.34 3.59 -5.33
C THR A 173 -12.80 3.25 -5.45
N ILE A 174 -13.52 4.03 -6.26
CA ILE A 174 -14.95 3.85 -6.50
C ILE A 174 -15.10 2.96 -7.74
N LEU A 175 -15.81 1.86 -7.59
CA LEU A 175 -16.08 0.94 -8.69
C LEU A 175 -17.58 0.87 -8.91
N ASP A 176 -18.00 0.79 -10.18
CA ASP A 176 -19.33 0.29 -10.49
C ASP A 176 -19.31 -1.23 -10.37
N ALA A 177 -20.13 -1.75 -9.48
CA ALA A 177 -20.19 -3.18 -9.17
C ALA A 177 -20.87 -3.99 -10.26
N GLY A 178 -20.38 -3.94 -11.49
CA GLY A 178 -20.89 -4.73 -12.60
C GLY A 178 -20.95 -6.25 -12.31
N VAL A 179 -21.30 -7.03 -13.32
CA VAL A 179 -21.45 -8.50 -13.19
C VAL A 179 -20.15 -9.13 -12.71
N LYS A 180 -20.18 -9.77 -11.53
CA LYS A 180 -19.02 -10.51 -11.02
C LYS A 180 -18.74 -11.71 -11.91
N PRO A 181 -17.48 -11.93 -12.33
CA PRO A 181 -17.14 -13.11 -13.11
C PRO A 181 -17.41 -14.39 -12.29
N LYS A 182 -17.89 -15.42 -12.98
CA LYS A 182 -18.18 -16.71 -12.36
C LYS A 182 -16.86 -17.39 -11.93
N VAL A 183 -16.78 -17.75 -10.65
CA VAL A 183 -15.66 -18.54 -10.12
C VAL A 183 -15.68 -19.94 -10.74
N ARG A 184 -14.52 -20.40 -11.24
CA ARG A 184 -14.36 -21.73 -11.86
C ARG A 184 -13.35 -22.58 -11.07
N ALA A 185 -13.30 -23.86 -11.39
CA ALA A 185 -12.30 -24.75 -10.84
C ALA A 185 -10.87 -24.31 -11.23
N CYS A 186 -9.89 -24.65 -10.41
CA CYS A 186 -8.49 -24.39 -10.70
C CYS A 186 -8.02 -25.20 -11.90
N VAL A 187 -7.51 -24.54 -12.93
CA VAL A 187 -6.94 -25.19 -14.13
C VAL A 187 -5.45 -25.49 -14.01
N ARG A 188 -4.85 -25.26 -12.83
CA ARG A 188 -3.42 -25.51 -12.53
C ARG A 188 -2.43 -24.83 -13.49
N CYS A 189 -2.74 -23.62 -13.96
CA CYS A 189 -1.93 -22.88 -14.93
C CYS A 189 -0.63 -22.25 -14.37
N GLY A 190 -0.43 -22.19 -13.05
CA GLY A 190 0.75 -21.58 -12.42
C GLY A 190 0.72 -20.04 -12.30
N ALA A 191 -0.14 -19.32 -13.01
CA ALA A 191 -0.13 -17.84 -13.07
C ALA A 191 -0.13 -17.13 -11.69
N CYS A 192 -0.73 -17.73 -10.67
CA CYS A 192 -0.72 -17.18 -9.33
C CYS A 192 0.65 -17.35 -8.63
N VAL A 193 1.43 -18.37 -9.00
CA VAL A 193 2.79 -18.61 -8.50
C VAL A 193 3.74 -17.60 -9.14
N ASP A 194 3.68 -17.47 -10.47
CA ASP A 194 4.50 -16.55 -11.24
C ASP A 194 4.27 -15.09 -10.82
N ALA A 195 3.02 -14.74 -10.47
CA ALA A 195 2.67 -13.41 -10.00
C ALA A 195 3.03 -13.14 -8.53
N CYS A 196 3.47 -14.15 -7.77
CA CYS A 196 3.73 -13.98 -6.35
C CYS A 196 5.09 -13.31 -6.07
N PRO A 197 5.12 -12.07 -5.52
CA PRO A 197 6.38 -11.38 -5.25
C PRO A 197 7.20 -12.00 -4.11
N MET A 198 6.61 -12.95 -3.39
CA MET A 198 7.25 -13.64 -2.27
C MET A 198 7.67 -15.08 -2.62
N GLY A 199 7.46 -15.52 -3.87
CA GLY A 199 7.79 -16.88 -4.30
C GLY A 199 6.99 -17.97 -3.60
N LEU A 200 5.77 -17.66 -3.13
CA LEU A 200 4.88 -18.61 -2.49
C LEU A 200 4.07 -19.40 -3.54
N GLU A 201 3.38 -20.43 -3.08
CA GLU A 201 2.38 -21.17 -3.85
C GLU A 201 0.94 -20.77 -3.45
N PRO A 202 0.40 -19.65 -3.96
CA PRO A 202 -0.87 -19.11 -3.49
C PRO A 202 -2.06 -20.05 -3.66
N TYR A 203 -2.07 -20.85 -4.75
CA TYR A 203 -3.13 -21.83 -4.99
C TYR A 203 -3.19 -22.90 -3.88
N LEU A 204 -2.01 -23.34 -3.41
CA LEU A 204 -1.87 -24.36 -2.37
C LEU A 204 -2.30 -23.80 -1.01
N ILE A 205 -1.73 -22.65 -0.61
CA ILE A 205 -2.09 -21.96 0.64
C ILE A 205 -3.59 -21.64 0.69
N SER A 206 -4.16 -21.16 -0.43
CA SER A 206 -5.59 -20.90 -0.56
C SER A 206 -6.42 -22.18 -0.39
N THR A 207 -5.94 -23.31 -0.91
CA THR A 207 -6.61 -24.61 -0.75
C THR A 207 -6.61 -25.05 0.71
N TYR A 208 -5.46 -24.97 1.37
CA TYR A 208 -5.36 -25.25 2.81
C TYR A 208 -6.26 -24.33 3.64
N GLY A 209 -6.28 -23.03 3.35
CA GLY A 209 -7.16 -22.08 4.02
C GLY A 209 -8.65 -22.41 3.85
N ARG A 210 -9.06 -22.82 2.65
CA ARG A 210 -10.44 -23.28 2.37
C ARG A 210 -10.81 -24.56 3.11
N LEU A 211 -9.86 -25.50 3.20
CA LEU A 211 -10.04 -26.79 3.86
C LEU A 211 -9.79 -26.73 5.38
N ARG A 212 -9.40 -25.57 5.91
CA ARG A 212 -9.06 -25.34 7.33
C ARG A 212 -7.85 -26.17 7.82
N MET A 213 -6.93 -26.48 6.92
CA MET A 213 -5.67 -27.18 7.18
C MET A 213 -4.61 -26.14 7.61
N TRP A 214 -4.67 -25.73 8.87
CA TRP A 214 -3.89 -24.59 9.35
C TRP A 214 -2.40 -24.87 9.45
N ASP A 215 -2.03 -26.07 9.86
CA ASP A 215 -0.64 -26.51 10.00
C ASP A 215 0.04 -26.58 8.61
N ASP A 216 -0.67 -27.14 7.62
CA ASP A 216 -0.20 -27.20 6.24
C ASP A 216 -0.08 -25.79 5.63
N ALA A 217 -1.03 -24.91 5.92
CA ALA A 217 -0.96 -23.50 5.49
C ALA A 217 0.24 -22.78 6.12
N SER A 218 0.54 -23.07 7.40
CA SER A 218 1.70 -22.55 8.09
C SER A 218 2.99 -23.06 7.49
N ALA A 219 3.10 -24.36 7.26
CA ALA A 219 4.26 -25.02 6.61
C ALA A 219 4.48 -24.50 5.18
N ALA A 220 3.41 -24.14 4.47
CA ALA A 220 3.47 -23.52 3.14
C ALA A 220 3.85 -22.03 3.17
N GLY A 221 4.19 -21.45 4.33
CA GLY A 221 4.69 -20.09 4.45
C GLY A 221 3.61 -19.00 4.38
N VAL A 222 2.37 -19.26 4.80
CA VAL A 222 1.26 -18.29 4.76
C VAL A 222 1.59 -16.97 5.47
N SER A 223 2.44 -17.00 6.51
CA SER A 223 2.89 -15.81 7.26
C SER A 223 3.69 -14.82 6.41
N ASP A 224 4.38 -15.29 5.38
CA ASP A 224 5.16 -14.42 4.48
C ASP A 224 4.32 -13.75 3.40
N CYS A 225 3.05 -14.10 3.26
CA CYS A 225 2.17 -13.48 2.29
C CYS A 225 1.98 -11.98 2.61
N LEU A 226 2.26 -11.10 1.65
CA LEU A 226 2.07 -9.65 1.73
C LEU A 226 0.61 -9.22 1.55
N GLU A 227 -0.28 -10.14 1.23
CA GLU A 227 -1.68 -9.86 0.92
C GLU A 227 -1.86 -8.87 -0.25
N CYS A 228 -0.92 -8.86 -1.18
CA CYS A 228 -0.91 -7.92 -2.30
C CYS A 228 -2.00 -8.16 -3.36
N GLY A 229 -2.63 -9.33 -3.40
CA GLY A 229 -3.72 -9.63 -4.33
C GLY A 229 -3.29 -10.05 -5.74
N ALA A 230 -2.01 -9.99 -6.10
CA ALA A 230 -1.52 -10.33 -7.45
C ALA A 230 -1.96 -11.73 -7.91
N CYS A 231 -1.97 -12.71 -7.01
CA CYS A 231 -2.41 -14.07 -7.29
C CYS A 231 -3.91 -14.19 -7.63
N SER A 232 -4.75 -13.39 -6.99
CA SER A 232 -6.19 -13.37 -7.31
C SER A 232 -6.45 -12.64 -8.63
N TYR A 233 -5.71 -11.55 -8.88
CA TYR A 233 -5.81 -10.76 -10.11
C TYR A 233 -5.38 -11.56 -11.34
N SER A 234 -4.28 -12.31 -11.26
CA SER A 234 -3.76 -13.13 -12.38
C SER A 234 -4.53 -14.44 -12.61
N CYS A 235 -5.49 -14.78 -11.75
CA CYS A 235 -6.20 -16.07 -11.84
C CYS A 235 -7.25 -16.09 -12.96
N PRO A 236 -7.09 -16.87 -14.05
CA PRO A 236 -8.06 -16.95 -15.13
C PRO A 236 -9.37 -17.64 -14.72
N SER A 237 -9.38 -18.33 -13.58
CA SER A 237 -10.56 -18.98 -13.00
C SER A 237 -11.29 -18.08 -11.99
N TYR A 238 -10.87 -16.83 -11.81
CA TYR A 238 -11.45 -15.86 -10.87
C TYR A 238 -11.61 -16.38 -9.44
N ARG A 239 -10.66 -17.21 -8.99
CA ARG A 239 -10.73 -17.79 -7.64
C ARG A 239 -10.41 -16.73 -6.59
N PRO A 240 -11.12 -16.72 -5.45
CA PRO A 240 -10.85 -15.82 -4.33
C PRO A 240 -9.63 -16.31 -3.52
N ILE A 241 -8.46 -16.38 -4.19
CA ILE A 241 -7.23 -16.95 -3.62
C ILE A 241 -6.82 -16.18 -2.37
N LEU A 242 -6.76 -14.85 -2.47
CA LEU A 242 -6.33 -13.99 -1.38
C LEU A 242 -7.27 -14.09 -0.17
N ASP A 243 -8.58 -14.25 -0.38
CA ASP A 243 -9.54 -14.30 0.73
C ASP A 243 -9.28 -15.51 1.63
N TYR A 244 -9.07 -16.68 1.04
CA TYR A 244 -8.72 -17.88 1.80
C TYR A 244 -7.33 -17.80 2.44
N ILE A 245 -6.36 -17.15 1.79
CA ILE A 245 -5.03 -16.91 2.37
C ILE A 245 -5.15 -15.99 3.59
N ARG A 246 -5.95 -14.92 3.53
CA ARG A 246 -6.20 -14.03 4.67
C ARG A 246 -6.80 -14.78 5.87
N VAL A 247 -7.76 -15.65 5.61
CA VAL A 247 -8.36 -16.49 6.67
C VAL A 247 -7.30 -17.40 7.28
N ALA A 248 -6.51 -18.10 6.47
CA ALA A 248 -5.44 -18.98 6.96
C ALA A 248 -4.41 -18.19 7.78
N LYS A 249 -3.96 -17.05 7.26
CA LYS A 249 -2.97 -16.20 7.95
C LYS A 249 -3.44 -15.70 9.31
N GLN A 250 -4.72 -15.37 9.45
CA GLN A 250 -5.29 -14.98 10.75
C GLN A 250 -5.33 -16.13 11.75
N ARG A 251 -5.54 -17.36 11.28
CA ARG A 251 -5.60 -18.56 12.13
C ARG A 251 -4.22 -19.07 12.52
N CYS A 252 -3.25 -19.02 11.61
CA CYS A 252 -1.88 -19.46 11.87
C CYS A 252 -1.06 -18.48 12.74
N LYS A 253 -1.54 -17.27 13.00
CA LYS A 253 -0.92 -16.29 13.91
C LYS A 253 -1.26 -16.56 15.40
N ARG A 254 -2.05 -17.56 15.69
CA ARG A 254 -2.41 -17.98 17.03
C ARG A 254 -1.66 -19.25 17.38
#